data_2c691107ef5f0967063c64846b944a96
#
_entry.id   2c691107ef5f0967063c64846b944a96
#
_cell.length_a   1.000
_cell.length_b   1.000
_cell.length_c   1.000
_cell.angle_alpha   90.00
_cell.angle_beta   90.00
_cell.angle_gamma   90.00
#
_symmetry.space_group_name_H-M   'P 1'
#
loop_
_entity.id
_entity.type
_entity.pdbx_description
1 polymer ?
#
loop_
_entity_poly.entity_id
_entity_poly.type
_entity_poly.pdbx_seq_one_letter_code
_entity_poly.pdbx_strand_id
1 'polypeptide(L)'
;KAHVMHPATLNLHKKLFGDQDRDTKTTQEIKEFAGYIKTHIYKFLRKFKPDVLIPENCLAIPVNIPLGIALTEVIAETNIPTIAHHHDFFWERKRFLTNCVWDYLNMSFPPHLPSISHVVINSSGDNQLSLRTGISATLIPNVMDFENPPEPQDDYTQDIRKDFGIRTGEYFFLQPTRIVQRKLIEHAVELVSRLHTPTKLVITHASGDEGNEYETRIRN
;
A
#
# COMPACT_ATOMS: atom_id res chain seq x y z
N LYS A 1 6.58 -13.70 9.94
CA LYS A 1 5.28 -13.96 9.28
C LYS A 1 4.49 -12.68 8.98
N ALA A 2 4.82 -11.54 9.56
CA ALA A 2 4.08 -10.29 9.33
C ALA A 2 4.26 -9.70 7.91
N HIS A 3 5.29 -10.10 7.19
CA HIS A 3 5.54 -9.61 5.82
C HIS A 3 4.42 -10.01 4.86
N VAL A 4 3.97 -9.09 4.02
CA VAL A 4 2.86 -9.28 3.08
C VAL A 4 3.05 -10.47 2.13
N MET A 5 4.28 -10.71 1.67
CA MET A 5 4.63 -11.83 0.77
C MET A 5 4.90 -13.15 1.52
N HIS A 6 4.74 -13.21 2.84
CA HIS A 6 4.88 -14.47 3.56
C HIS A 6 3.77 -15.44 3.18
N PRO A 7 4.05 -16.72 2.86
CA PRO A 7 3.02 -17.67 2.39
C PRO A 7 1.78 -17.76 3.28
N ALA A 8 1.94 -17.77 4.61
CA ALA A 8 0.81 -17.78 5.54
C ALA A 8 -0.08 -16.52 5.41
N THR A 9 0.53 -15.34 5.22
CA THR A 9 -0.21 -14.08 5.02
C THR A 9 -0.96 -14.10 3.69
N LEU A 10 -0.30 -14.51 2.60
CA LEU A 10 -0.91 -14.60 1.28
C LEU A 10 -2.07 -15.62 1.24
N ASN A 11 -1.87 -16.80 1.85
CA ASN A 11 -2.90 -17.83 1.88
C ASN A 11 -4.14 -17.36 2.66
N LEU A 12 -3.93 -16.72 3.81
CA LEU A 12 -5.04 -16.16 4.57
C LEU A 12 -5.72 -15.03 3.81
N HIS A 13 -4.96 -14.11 3.22
CA HIS A 13 -5.50 -13.00 2.43
C HIS A 13 -6.45 -13.47 1.32
N LYS A 14 -6.10 -14.53 0.59
CA LYS A 14 -6.95 -15.13 -0.45
C LYS A 14 -8.28 -15.66 0.07
N LYS A 15 -8.34 -16.10 1.33
CA LYS A 15 -9.59 -16.57 1.96
C LYS A 15 -10.48 -15.42 2.43
N LEU A 16 -9.89 -14.24 2.68
CA LEU A 16 -10.59 -13.13 3.31
C LEU A 16 -11.15 -12.11 2.32
N PHE A 17 -10.58 -12.08 1.10
CA PHE A 17 -10.97 -11.13 0.06
C PHE A 17 -11.38 -11.86 -1.22
N GLY A 18 -12.44 -11.36 -1.87
CA GLY A 18 -13.04 -11.95 -3.07
C GLY A 18 -14.28 -12.79 -2.75
N ASP A 19 -14.54 -13.10 -1.50
CA ASP A 19 -15.73 -13.80 -0.99
C ASP A 19 -16.36 -13.02 0.16
N GLN A 20 -17.63 -13.28 0.46
CA GLN A 20 -18.38 -12.66 1.56
C GLN A 20 -18.61 -13.63 2.74
N ASP A 21 -18.35 -14.90 2.55
CA ASP A 21 -18.58 -15.94 3.55
C ASP A 21 -17.31 -16.27 4.34
N ARG A 22 -17.45 -16.39 5.66
CA ARG A 22 -16.38 -16.78 6.57
C ARG A 22 -16.85 -17.86 7.53
N ASP A 23 -16.16 -18.98 7.55
CA ASP A 23 -16.40 -20.06 8.51
C ASP A 23 -15.68 -19.81 9.86
N THR A 24 -16.07 -20.61 10.86
CA THR A 24 -15.48 -20.56 12.20
C THR A 24 -14.00 -20.93 12.20
N LYS A 25 -13.58 -21.83 11.31
CA LYS A 25 -12.19 -22.26 11.17
C LYS A 25 -11.30 -21.11 10.69
N THR A 26 -11.75 -20.37 9.69
CA THR A 26 -11.05 -19.18 9.20
C THR A 26 -10.97 -18.09 10.27
N THR A 27 -12.04 -17.92 11.07
CA THR A 27 -12.01 -17.00 12.22
C THR A 27 -10.96 -17.42 13.25
N GLN A 28 -10.86 -18.70 13.55
CA GLN A 28 -9.85 -19.22 14.46
C GLN A 28 -8.42 -19.01 13.92
N GLU A 29 -8.20 -19.28 12.64
CA GLU A 29 -6.91 -19.05 11.96
C GLU A 29 -6.47 -17.58 12.06
N ILE A 30 -7.40 -16.61 11.86
CA ILE A 30 -7.13 -15.19 12.03
C ILE A 30 -6.67 -14.88 13.46
N LYS A 31 -7.41 -15.38 14.47
CA LYS A 31 -7.12 -15.12 15.88
C LYS A 31 -5.77 -15.71 16.31
N GLU A 32 -5.48 -16.95 15.92
CA GLU A 32 -4.21 -17.61 16.22
C GLU A 32 -3.04 -16.87 15.60
N PHE A 33 -3.19 -16.42 14.35
CA PHE A 33 -2.16 -15.67 13.67
C PHE A 33 -1.98 -14.28 14.28
N ALA A 34 -3.05 -13.58 14.64
CA ALA A 34 -2.98 -12.30 15.36
C ALA A 34 -2.28 -12.47 16.71
N GLY A 35 -2.61 -13.49 17.50
CA GLY A 35 -1.94 -13.82 18.75
C GLY A 35 -0.44 -14.10 18.60
N TYR A 36 -0.07 -14.81 17.54
CA TYR A 36 1.34 -15.02 17.21
C TYR A 36 2.06 -13.70 16.93
N ILE A 37 1.50 -12.83 16.09
CA ILE A 37 2.09 -11.52 15.76
C ILE A 37 2.16 -10.64 17.01
N LYS A 38 1.08 -10.57 17.79
CA LYS A 38 0.98 -9.82 19.03
C LYS A 38 2.11 -10.16 20.01
N THR A 39 2.38 -11.45 20.18
CA THR A 39 3.51 -11.93 21.02
C THR A 39 4.86 -11.37 20.53
N HIS A 40 5.06 -11.28 19.22
CA HIS A 40 6.29 -10.75 18.64
C HIS A 40 6.38 -9.22 18.75
N ILE A 41 5.27 -8.50 18.63
CA ILE A 41 5.22 -7.06 18.88
C ILE A 41 5.60 -6.78 20.34
N TYR A 42 5.07 -7.51 21.30
CA TYR A 42 5.46 -7.36 22.71
C TYR A 42 6.95 -7.64 22.96
N LYS A 43 7.53 -8.65 22.29
CA LYS A 43 8.98 -8.89 22.36
C LYS A 43 9.78 -7.72 21.79
N PHE A 44 9.30 -7.14 20.67
CA PHE A 44 9.91 -5.96 20.08
C PHE A 44 9.85 -4.77 21.04
N LEU A 45 8.69 -4.43 21.60
CA LEU A 45 8.51 -3.32 22.53
C LEU A 45 9.41 -3.46 23.76
N ARG A 46 9.51 -4.66 24.34
CA ARG A 46 10.39 -4.91 25.47
C ARG A 46 11.87 -4.75 25.14
N LYS A 47 12.27 -5.14 23.93
CA LYS A 47 13.68 -5.09 23.50
C LYS A 47 14.10 -3.67 23.13
N PHE A 48 13.29 -2.96 22.34
CA PHE A 48 13.66 -1.66 21.78
C PHE A 48 13.17 -0.47 22.61
N LYS A 49 12.14 -0.67 23.43
CA LYS A 49 11.53 0.36 24.31
C LYS A 49 11.26 1.67 23.55
N PRO A 50 10.54 1.64 22.41
CA PRO A 50 10.24 2.85 21.66
C PRO A 50 9.32 3.76 22.47
N ASP A 51 9.52 5.06 22.37
CA ASP A 51 8.64 6.07 22.98
C ASP A 51 7.38 6.30 22.14
N VAL A 52 7.47 6.11 20.83
CA VAL A 52 6.40 6.30 19.85
C VAL A 52 6.42 5.19 18.81
N LEU A 53 5.25 4.71 18.40
CA LEU A 53 5.10 3.84 17.23
C LEU A 53 4.64 4.67 16.03
N ILE A 54 5.19 4.36 14.84
CA ILE A 54 4.75 4.94 13.58
C ILE A 54 4.37 3.82 12.61
N PRO A 55 3.15 3.28 12.69
CA PRO A 55 2.66 2.27 11.75
C PRO A 55 2.42 2.91 10.38
N GLU A 56 3.33 2.62 9.45
CA GLU A 56 3.27 3.15 8.09
C GLU A 56 2.24 2.37 7.25
N ASN A 57 1.11 2.98 6.96
CA ASN A 57 -0.01 2.50 6.13
C ASN A 57 -0.61 1.12 6.52
N CYS A 58 -0.07 0.44 7.52
CA CYS A 58 -0.51 -0.92 7.89
C CYS A 58 -1.77 -0.96 8.76
N LEU A 59 -2.22 0.18 9.26
CA LEU A 59 -3.53 0.38 9.92
C LEU A 59 -4.56 1.06 8.98
N ALA A 60 -4.31 1.13 7.68
CA ALA A 60 -5.22 1.68 6.68
C ALA A 60 -5.50 0.68 5.55
N ILE A 61 -4.49 -0.09 5.14
CA ILE A 61 -4.59 -1.08 4.07
C ILE A 61 -4.47 -2.49 4.63
N PRO A 62 -5.53 -3.33 4.51
CA PRO A 62 -5.63 -4.62 5.16
C PRO A 62 -4.90 -5.73 4.38
N VAL A 63 -3.65 -5.51 4.01
CA VAL A 63 -2.84 -6.56 3.36
C VAL A 63 -2.49 -7.70 4.33
N ASN A 64 -2.59 -7.43 5.62
CA ASN A 64 -2.42 -8.41 6.69
C ASN A 64 -3.40 -8.12 7.84
N ILE A 65 -4.60 -8.71 7.78
CA ILE A 65 -5.64 -8.56 8.82
C ILE A 65 -5.11 -8.91 10.21
N PRO A 66 -4.43 -10.06 10.45
CA PRO A 66 -3.85 -10.39 11.75
C PRO A 66 -2.88 -9.34 12.31
N LEU A 67 -2.11 -8.67 11.45
CA LEU A 67 -1.21 -7.60 11.89
C LEU A 67 -1.98 -6.37 12.39
N GLY A 68 -3.02 -5.95 11.65
CA GLY A 68 -3.88 -4.83 12.08
C GLY A 68 -4.54 -5.10 13.42
N ILE A 69 -5.11 -6.29 13.61
CA ILE A 69 -5.70 -6.73 14.88
C ILE A 69 -4.65 -6.69 16.00
N ALA A 70 -3.49 -7.31 15.79
CA ALA A 70 -2.44 -7.39 16.80
C ALA A 70 -1.91 -6.00 17.20
N LEU A 71 -1.72 -5.10 16.25
CA LEU A 71 -1.30 -3.71 16.52
C LEU A 71 -2.38 -2.96 17.29
N THR A 72 -3.64 -3.06 16.88
CA THR A 72 -4.76 -2.40 17.55
C THR A 72 -4.86 -2.83 19.02
N GLU A 73 -4.78 -4.15 19.28
CA GLU A 73 -4.82 -4.67 20.64
C GLU A 73 -3.61 -4.25 21.47
N VAL A 74 -2.38 -4.32 20.92
CA VAL A 74 -1.17 -3.91 21.66
C VAL A 74 -1.21 -2.42 21.98
N ILE A 75 -1.62 -1.57 21.05
CA ILE A 75 -1.75 -0.12 21.29
C ILE A 75 -2.79 0.14 22.38
N ALA A 76 -3.95 -0.52 22.33
CA ALA A 76 -4.99 -0.39 23.33
C ALA A 76 -4.54 -0.87 24.73
N GLU A 77 -3.78 -1.96 24.82
CA GLU A 77 -3.31 -2.54 26.08
C GLU A 77 -2.14 -1.78 26.70
N THR A 78 -1.30 -1.14 25.89
CA THR A 78 -0.08 -0.46 26.38
C THR A 78 -0.23 1.05 26.44
N ASN A 79 -1.23 1.62 25.77
CA ASN A 79 -1.39 3.08 25.57
C ASN A 79 -0.13 3.74 24.99
N ILE A 80 0.69 2.99 24.27
CA ILE A 80 1.90 3.56 23.65
C ILE A 80 1.50 4.65 22.65
N PRO A 81 2.10 5.86 22.72
CA PRO A 81 1.84 6.91 21.75
C PRO A 81 2.08 6.40 20.33
N THR A 82 1.10 6.59 19.46
CA THR A 82 1.15 6.05 18.11
C THR A 82 0.76 7.12 17.09
N ILE A 83 1.55 7.25 16.04
CA ILE A 83 1.24 8.09 14.87
C ILE A 83 0.92 7.14 13.72
N ALA A 84 -0.37 6.94 13.43
CA ALA A 84 -0.80 6.11 12.31
C ALA A 84 -0.76 6.94 11.02
N HIS A 85 0.25 6.70 10.18
CA HIS A 85 0.47 7.43 8.94
C HIS A 85 -0.19 6.69 7.77
N HIS A 86 -1.15 7.35 7.11
CA HIS A 86 -2.01 6.79 6.08
C HIS A 86 -1.74 7.42 4.73
N HIS A 87 -1.38 6.63 3.73
CA HIS A 87 -1.25 7.09 2.34
C HIS A 87 -2.56 6.94 1.57
N ASP A 88 -3.28 5.85 1.84
CA ASP A 88 -4.59 5.54 1.27
C ASP A 88 -5.33 4.59 2.22
N PHE A 89 -6.64 4.39 1.97
CA PHE A 89 -7.49 3.56 2.79
C PHE A 89 -8.03 2.36 2.00
N PHE A 90 -8.47 1.31 2.70
CA PHE A 90 -8.97 0.10 2.06
C PHE A 90 -10.18 0.34 1.17
N TRP A 91 -11.03 1.29 1.52
CA TRP A 91 -12.22 1.65 0.74
C TRP A 91 -11.91 2.35 -0.58
N GLU A 92 -10.70 2.82 -0.77
CA GLU A 92 -10.22 3.39 -2.05
C GLU A 92 -9.73 2.31 -3.02
N ARG A 93 -9.66 1.04 -2.57
CA ARG A 93 -9.12 -0.07 -3.36
C ARG A 93 -10.18 -1.16 -3.57
N LYS A 94 -10.70 -1.25 -4.81
CA LYS A 94 -11.74 -2.20 -5.20
C LYS A 94 -11.50 -3.63 -4.70
N ARG A 95 -10.26 -4.10 -4.67
CA ARG A 95 -9.89 -5.46 -4.24
C ARG A 95 -10.24 -5.79 -2.79
N PHE A 96 -10.47 -4.80 -1.93
CA PHE A 96 -10.83 -5.00 -0.53
C PHE A 96 -12.33 -4.84 -0.26
N LEU A 97 -13.12 -4.38 -1.23
CA LEU A 97 -14.54 -4.10 -1.03
C LEU A 97 -15.39 -5.36 -0.99
N THR A 98 -14.96 -6.44 -1.66
CA THR A 98 -15.56 -7.76 -1.49
C THR A 98 -14.72 -8.54 -0.50
N ASN A 99 -15.26 -8.78 0.69
CA ASN A 99 -14.54 -9.42 1.79
C ASN A 99 -15.50 -10.03 2.80
N CYS A 100 -15.01 -10.94 3.63
CA CYS A 100 -15.73 -11.58 4.72
C CYS A 100 -15.28 -11.12 6.12
N VAL A 101 -14.61 -9.94 6.22
CA VAL A 101 -13.93 -9.47 7.44
C VAL A 101 -14.27 -8.02 7.82
N TRP A 102 -15.48 -7.57 7.49
CA TRP A 102 -15.93 -6.20 7.82
C TRP A 102 -15.82 -5.85 9.31
N ASP A 103 -16.02 -6.82 10.18
CA ASP A 103 -15.83 -6.68 11.62
C ASP A 103 -14.40 -6.27 11.98
N TYR A 104 -13.40 -6.94 11.42
CA TYR A 104 -11.98 -6.61 11.62
C TYR A 104 -11.56 -5.34 10.89
N LEU A 105 -12.11 -5.07 9.70
CA LEU A 105 -11.86 -3.82 8.98
C LEU A 105 -12.34 -2.62 9.80
N ASN A 106 -13.55 -2.67 10.32
CA ASN A 106 -14.10 -1.59 11.15
C ASN A 106 -13.36 -1.42 12.48
N MET A 107 -12.77 -2.49 13.02
CA MET A 107 -12.04 -2.44 14.28
C MET A 107 -10.63 -1.88 14.14
N SER A 108 -9.94 -2.18 13.02
CA SER A 108 -8.48 -2.03 12.94
C SER A 108 -7.95 -1.27 11.72
N PHE A 109 -8.83 -0.80 10.80
CA PHE A 109 -8.39 -0.17 9.55
C PHE A 109 -9.18 1.09 9.17
N PRO A 110 -8.92 2.22 9.87
CA PRO A 110 -8.04 2.42 11.02
C PRO A 110 -8.76 2.25 12.37
N PRO A 111 -8.03 1.88 13.43
CA PRO A 111 -8.59 1.81 14.77
C PRO A 111 -8.81 3.20 15.36
N HIS A 112 -9.88 3.38 16.14
CA HIS A 112 -10.18 4.63 16.84
C HIS A 112 -9.80 4.50 18.32
N LEU A 113 -8.55 4.80 18.67
CA LEU A 113 -8.02 4.73 20.03
C LEU A 113 -7.44 6.09 20.46
N PRO A 114 -7.63 6.50 21.74
CA PRO A 114 -7.15 7.81 22.23
C PRO A 114 -5.63 8.01 22.13
N SER A 115 -4.85 6.92 22.15
CA SER A 115 -3.39 6.94 22.03
C SER A 115 -2.89 7.04 20.61
N ILE A 116 -3.78 7.09 19.61
CA ILE A 116 -3.42 7.17 18.19
C ILE A 116 -3.71 8.58 17.65
N SER A 117 -2.67 9.22 17.14
CA SER A 117 -2.79 10.39 16.27
C SER A 117 -2.75 9.94 14.81
N HIS A 118 -3.80 10.24 14.05
CA HIS A 118 -3.87 9.87 12.64
C HIS A 118 -3.27 10.98 11.77
N VAL A 119 -2.49 10.55 10.77
CA VAL A 119 -1.88 11.42 9.77
C VAL A 119 -2.28 10.95 8.39
N VAL A 120 -2.64 11.88 7.51
CA VAL A 120 -3.00 11.63 6.10
C VAL A 120 -2.19 12.51 5.18
N ILE A 121 -1.95 12.06 3.95
CA ILE A 121 -1.09 12.76 2.99
C ILE A 121 -1.84 13.75 2.08
N ASN A 122 -3.16 13.74 2.09
CA ASN A 122 -3.98 14.64 1.27
C ASN A 122 -5.33 14.92 1.90
N SER A 123 -5.96 16.02 1.48
CA SER A 123 -7.27 16.47 1.98
C SER A 123 -8.42 15.54 1.62
N SER A 124 -8.33 14.79 0.53
CA SER A 124 -9.35 13.79 0.19
C SER A 124 -9.38 12.66 1.20
N GLY A 125 -8.18 12.17 1.61
CA GLY A 125 -8.05 11.17 2.66
C GLY A 125 -8.59 11.65 4.01
N ASP A 126 -8.29 12.91 4.39
CA ASP A 126 -8.80 13.52 5.62
C ASP A 126 -10.34 13.58 5.63
N ASN A 127 -10.94 14.09 4.56
CA ASN A 127 -12.40 14.16 4.42
C ASN A 127 -13.04 12.77 4.46
N GLN A 128 -12.50 11.79 3.75
CA GLN A 128 -13.05 10.44 3.75
C GLN A 128 -12.91 9.75 5.11
N LEU A 129 -11.77 9.91 5.78
CA LEU A 129 -11.56 9.37 7.12
C LEU A 129 -12.58 9.93 8.10
N SER A 130 -12.72 11.25 8.15
CA SER A 130 -13.66 11.94 9.02
C SER A 130 -15.12 11.52 8.76
N LEU A 131 -15.55 11.53 7.50
CA LEU A 131 -16.94 11.20 7.13
C LEU A 131 -17.30 9.73 7.39
N ARG A 132 -16.34 8.81 7.21
CA ARG A 132 -16.60 7.36 7.34
C ARG A 132 -16.45 6.82 8.74
N THR A 133 -15.57 7.43 9.54
CA THR A 133 -15.16 6.87 10.83
C THR A 133 -15.34 7.82 12.01
N GLY A 134 -15.51 9.12 11.74
CA GLY A 134 -15.49 10.15 12.80
C GLY A 134 -14.08 10.46 13.34
N ILE A 135 -13.04 9.89 12.75
CA ILE A 135 -11.65 10.13 13.16
C ILE A 135 -11.17 11.43 12.51
N SER A 136 -10.57 12.32 13.30
CA SER A 136 -9.85 13.50 12.81
C SER A 136 -8.39 13.14 12.54
N ALA A 137 -7.79 13.71 11.50
CA ALA A 137 -6.38 13.51 11.19
C ALA A 137 -5.63 14.84 11.02
N THR A 138 -4.31 14.74 11.11
CA THR A 138 -3.42 15.84 10.74
C THR A 138 -2.98 15.64 9.29
N LEU A 139 -3.15 16.67 8.47
CA LEU A 139 -2.69 16.64 7.07
C LEU A 139 -1.18 16.92 7.00
N ILE A 140 -0.41 15.92 6.60
CA ILE A 140 1.04 16.04 6.33
C ILE A 140 1.28 15.47 4.92
N PRO A 141 1.35 16.32 3.88
CA PRO A 141 1.56 15.87 2.51
C PRO A 141 2.93 15.21 2.32
N ASN A 142 3.01 14.30 1.34
CA ASN A 142 4.31 13.85 0.86
C ASN A 142 5.09 15.05 0.30
N VAL A 143 6.35 15.14 0.69
CA VAL A 143 7.23 16.25 0.29
C VAL A 143 8.38 15.73 -0.54
N MET A 144 8.92 16.61 -1.38
CA MET A 144 10.19 16.41 -2.07
C MET A 144 11.13 17.55 -1.69
N ASP A 145 12.40 17.28 -1.69
CA ASP A 145 13.43 18.31 -1.48
C ASP A 145 13.63 19.11 -2.76
N PHE A 146 12.84 20.18 -2.92
CA PHE A 146 12.93 21.06 -4.06
C PHE A 146 14.10 22.06 -3.97
N GLU A 147 14.67 22.24 -2.77
CA GLU A 147 15.82 23.11 -2.55
C GLU A 147 17.13 22.45 -2.99
N ASN A 148 17.19 21.11 -2.91
CA ASN A 148 18.32 20.32 -3.36
C ASN A 148 17.87 19.40 -4.51
N PRO A 149 17.79 19.90 -5.75
CA PRO A 149 17.38 19.11 -6.89
C PRO A 149 18.35 17.95 -7.12
N PRO A 150 17.93 16.87 -7.78
CA PRO A 150 18.82 15.77 -8.14
C PRO A 150 20.07 16.27 -8.86
N GLU A 151 21.20 15.59 -8.63
CA GLU A 151 22.45 15.84 -9.34
C GLU A 151 22.23 15.84 -10.87
N PRO A 152 23.02 16.64 -11.61
CA PRO A 152 22.98 16.62 -13.07
C PRO A 152 23.23 15.23 -13.63
N GLN A 153 22.83 15.01 -14.89
CA GLN A 153 23.08 13.74 -15.57
C GLN A 153 24.57 13.38 -15.51
N ASP A 154 24.84 12.20 -14.98
CA ASP A 154 26.17 11.59 -14.96
C ASP A 154 26.39 10.64 -16.15
N ASP A 155 27.57 10.03 -16.24
CA ASP A 155 27.91 9.08 -17.31
C ASP A 155 26.98 7.87 -17.32
N TYR A 156 26.45 7.45 -16.17
CA TYR A 156 25.49 6.34 -16.03
C TYR A 156 24.14 6.66 -16.64
N THR A 157 23.70 7.90 -16.56
CA THR A 157 22.38 8.32 -17.05
C THR A 157 22.40 8.78 -18.51
N GLN A 158 23.59 9.10 -19.07
CA GLN A 158 23.71 9.62 -20.45
C GLN A 158 23.39 8.59 -21.53
N ASP A 159 23.61 7.30 -21.28
CA ASP A 159 23.43 6.25 -22.26
C ASP A 159 22.04 5.59 -22.24
N ILE A 160 21.13 6.05 -21.37
CA ILE A 160 19.75 5.53 -21.25
C ILE A 160 19.02 5.44 -22.60
N ARG A 161 19.22 6.42 -23.49
CA ARG A 161 18.60 6.41 -24.81
C ARG A 161 19.17 5.28 -25.68
N LYS A 162 20.46 5.01 -25.58
CA LYS A 162 21.16 3.92 -26.28
C LYS A 162 20.68 2.57 -25.75
N ASP A 163 20.62 2.41 -24.43
CA ASP A 163 20.23 1.15 -23.77
C ASP A 163 18.81 0.75 -24.11
N PHE A 164 17.90 1.71 -24.20
CA PHE A 164 16.51 1.47 -24.63
C PHE A 164 16.35 1.52 -26.16
N GLY A 165 17.42 1.67 -26.93
CA GLY A 165 17.39 1.71 -28.40
C GLY A 165 16.54 2.86 -28.93
N ILE A 166 16.57 4.04 -28.29
CA ILE A 166 15.84 5.24 -28.70
C ILE A 166 16.66 5.97 -29.76
N ARG A 167 16.10 6.09 -30.95
CA ARG A 167 16.79 6.71 -32.11
C ARG A 167 16.81 8.21 -31.99
N THR A 168 17.74 8.84 -32.72
CA THR A 168 17.74 10.28 -32.87
C THR A 168 16.44 10.75 -33.51
N GLY A 169 15.77 11.72 -32.92
CA GLY A 169 14.47 12.22 -33.36
C GLY A 169 13.25 11.47 -32.84
N GLU A 170 13.44 10.35 -32.13
CA GLU A 170 12.34 9.69 -31.42
C GLU A 170 12.05 10.40 -30.08
N TYR A 171 10.75 10.58 -29.77
CA TYR A 171 10.33 10.99 -28.44
C TYR A 171 10.42 9.84 -27.46
N PHE A 172 10.95 10.13 -26.27
CA PHE A 172 11.05 9.20 -25.17
C PHE A 172 9.98 9.51 -24.12
N PHE A 173 9.00 8.63 -23.99
CA PHE A 173 7.99 8.68 -22.93
C PHE A 173 8.34 7.66 -21.87
N LEU A 174 8.47 8.12 -20.63
CA LEU A 174 8.75 7.29 -19.48
C LEU A 174 7.52 7.22 -18.58
N GLN A 175 7.03 6.02 -18.32
CA GLN A 175 6.03 5.76 -17.29
C GLN A 175 6.68 4.98 -16.14
N PRO A 176 7.23 5.68 -15.11
CA PRO A 176 8.00 5.07 -14.03
C PRO A 176 7.08 4.44 -12.99
N THR A 177 6.26 3.48 -13.40
CA THR A 177 5.27 2.82 -12.55
C THR A 177 5.26 1.31 -12.74
N ARG A 178 4.61 0.62 -11.79
CA ARG A 178 4.27 -0.80 -11.93
C ARG A 178 3.18 -1.01 -12.97
N ILE A 179 3.21 -2.16 -13.67
CA ILE A 179 2.15 -2.57 -14.60
C ILE A 179 0.97 -3.11 -13.79
N VAL A 180 0.13 -2.21 -13.30
CA VAL A 180 -1.09 -2.53 -12.52
C VAL A 180 -2.26 -1.71 -13.02
N GLN A 181 -3.48 -2.27 -12.94
CA GLN A 181 -4.68 -1.71 -13.58
C GLN A 181 -4.94 -0.23 -13.20
N ARG A 182 -4.72 0.15 -11.93
CA ARG A 182 -4.92 1.53 -11.46
C ARG A 182 -3.93 2.56 -12.04
N LYS A 183 -2.89 2.11 -12.72
CA LYS A 183 -1.90 2.97 -13.40
C LYS A 183 -2.23 3.17 -14.89
N LEU A 184 -3.29 2.52 -15.39
CA LEU A 184 -3.88 2.73 -16.72
C LEU A 184 -2.82 2.68 -17.84
N ILE A 185 -2.02 1.62 -17.86
CA ILE A 185 -0.93 1.45 -18.84
C ILE A 185 -1.49 1.45 -20.27
N GLU A 186 -2.69 0.89 -20.49
CA GLU A 186 -3.39 0.90 -21.75
C GLU A 186 -3.61 2.31 -22.31
N HIS A 187 -3.83 3.30 -21.45
CA HIS A 187 -4.01 4.69 -21.89
C HIS A 187 -2.69 5.30 -22.38
N ALA A 188 -1.56 4.95 -21.76
CA ALA A 188 -0.25 5.38 -22.25
C ALA A 188 0.08 4.73 -23.60
N VAL A 189 -0.22 3.44 -23.77
CA VAL A 189 -0.07 2.72 -25.04
C VAL A 189 -0.96 3.35 -26.12
N GLU A 190 -2.22 3.60 -25.81
CA GLU A 190 -3.16 4.25 -26.73
C GLU A 190 -2.71 5.67 -27.11
N LEU A 191 -2.26 6.46 -26.13
CA LEU A 191 -1.72 7.80 -26.39
C LEU A 191 -0.58 7.74 -27.41
N VAL A 192 0.42 6.89 -27.15
CA VAL A 192 1.59 6.74 -28.02
C VAL A 192 1.19 6.24 -29.40
N SER A 193 0.23 5.32 -29.50
CA SER A 193 -0.25 4.81 -30.80
C SER A 193 -0.93 5.87 -31.68
N ARG A 194 -1.48 6.92 -31.06
CA ARG A 194 -2.13 8.05 -31.77
C ARG A 194 -1.16 9.16 -32.15
N LEU A 195 0.09 9.12 -31.70
CA LEU A 195 1.08 10.12 -32.09
C LEU A 195 1.60 9.80 -33.50
N HIS A 196 1.60 10.80 -34.36
CA HIS A 196 2.12 10.70 -35.74
C HIS A 196 3.64 10.92 -35.82
N THR A 197 4.32 10.82 -34.68
CA THR A 197 5.78 11.02 -34.58
C THR A 197 6.43 9.75 -34.01
N PRO A 198 7.65 9.41 -34.42
CA PRO A 198 8.37 8.27 -33.85
C PRO A 198 8.51 8.41 -32.34
N THR A 199 8.00 7.44 -31.61
CA THR A 199 7.90 7.51 -30.15
C THR A 199 8.22 6.15 -29.54
N LYS A 200 8.95 6.16 -28.43
CA LYS A 200 9.18 4.99 -27.59
C LYS A 200 8.60 5.20 -26.19
N LEU A 201 7.73 4.30 -25.76
CA LEU A 201 7.21 4.24 -24.40
C LEU A 201 8.00 3.19 -23.60
N VAL A 202 8.51 3.59 -22.46
CA VAL A 202 9.18 2.70 -21.51
C VAL A 202 8.41 2.66 -20.20
N ILE A 203 8.10 1.44 -19.72
CA ILE A 203 7.44 1.18 -18.45
C ILE A 203 8.41 0.42 -17.57
N THR A 204 8.66 0.88 -16.36
CA THR A 204 9.86 0.48 -15.60
C THR A 204 9.69 -0.73 -14.68
N HIS A 205 8.48 -1.04 -14.23
CA HIS A 205 8.30 -2.04 -13.16
C HIS A 205 7.20 -3.04 -13.49
N ALA A 206 7.45 -4.29 -13.14
CA ALA A 206 6.44 -5.36 -13.19
C ALA A 206 5.30 -5.12 -12.19
N SER A 207 4.24 -5.94 -12.27
CA SER A 207 3.01 -5.82 -11.45
C SER A 207 3.25 -5.96 -9.93
N GLY A 208 4.23 -6.72 -9.50
CA GLY A 208 4.56 -6.93 -8.09
C GLY A 208 3.50 -7.75 -7.34
N ASP A 209 2.99 -7.20 -6.22
CA ASP A 209 2.03 -7.86 -5.33
C ASP A 209 0.57 -7.84 -5.81
N GLU A 210 0.27 -7.15 -6.90
CA GLU A 210 -1.10 -7.00 -7.42
C GLU A 210 -1.49 -8.08 -8.46
N GLY A 211 -0.65 -9.13 -8.63
CA GLY A 211 -0.88 -10.23 -9.57
C GLY A 211 -0.45 -9.90 -11.00
N ASN A 212 -0.41 -10.93 -11.86
CA ASN A 212 0.17 -10.80 -13.21
C ASN A 212 -0.88 -10.74 -14.33
N GLU A 213 -2.17 -10.87 -14.02
CA GLU A 213 -3.24 -10.93 -15.04
C GLU A 213 -3.27 -9.68 -15.92
N TYR A 214 -3.20 -8.50 -15.30
CA TYR A 214 -3.20 -7.24 -16.01
C TYR A 214 -1.92 -7.07 -16.85
N GLU A 215 -0.75 -7.40 -16.28
CA GLU A 215 0.51 -7.35 -17.01
C GLU A 215 0.51 -8.27 -18.23
N THR A 216 0.01 -9.50 -18.08
CA THR A 216 -0.14 -10.44 -19.20
C THR A 216 -1.03 -9.89 -20.31
N ARG A 217 -2.15 -9.26 -19.94
CA ARG A 217 -3.07 -8.62 -20.91
C ARG A 217 -2.40 -7.47 -21.66
N ILE A 218 -1.60 -6.65 -20.98
CA ILE A 218 -0.91 -5.50 -21.61
C ILE A 218 0.22 -5.96 -22.54
N ARG A 219 0.85 -7.09 -22.27
CA ARG A 219 1.97 -7.63 -23.08
C ARG A 219 1.49 -8.37 -24.35
N ASN A 220 0.24 -8.87 -24.37
CA ASN A 220 -0.40 -9.55 -25.50
C ASN A 220 -1.20 -8.57 -26.37
#